data_3d7d736451936477a60f90039d884132
#
_entry.id   3d7d736451936477a60f90039d884132
#
_cell.length_a   1.000
_cell.length_b   1.000
_cell.length_c   1.000
_cell.angle_alpha   90.00
_cell.angle_beta   90.00
_cell.angle_gamma   90.00
#
_symmetry.space_group_name_H-M   'P 1'
#
loop_
_entity.id
_entity.type
_entity.pdbx_description
1 polymer ?
#
loop_
_entity_poly.entity_id
_entity_poly.type
_entity_poly.pdbx_seq_one_letter_code
_entity_poly.pdbx_strand_id
1 'polypeptide(L)'
;LAQSAAREAELDTAYTARIVATISRDRDICRQALADADIPVLKSRTNFLFVKAAESDAAPIQQFLRDDGILVRHFSTPLLRSYLRVTIGTTEDMRIVTERLIRRIKG
;
A
#
# COMPACT_ATOMS: atom_id res chain seq x y z
N LEU A 1 20.56 -13.42 28.83
CA LEU A 1 20.17 -13.31 27.42
C LEU A 1 18.82 -13.97 27.16
N ALA A 2 18.61 -15.18 27.68
CA ALA A 2 17.33 -15.87 27.47
C ALA A 2 16.14 -15.12 28.10
N GLN A 3 16.33 -14.56 29.29
CA GLN A 3 15.28 -13.78 29.93
C GLN A 3 15.01 -12.46 29.20
N SER A 4 16.07 -11.79 28.74
CA SER A 4 15.93 -10.58 27.93
C SER A 4 15.22 -10.87 26.62
N ALA A 5 15.55 -11.97 25.95
CA ALA A 5 14.92 -12.36 24.71
C ALA A 5 13.43 -12.66 24.90
N ALA A 6 13.07 -13.37 25.99
CA ALA A 6 11.67 -13.67 26.30
C ALA A 6 10.88 -12.39 26.59
N ARG A 7 11.45 -11.48 27.35
CA ARG A 7 10.82 -10.20 27.67
C ARG A 7 10.66 -9.33 26.43
N GLU A 8 11.68 -9.29 25.58
CA GLU A 8 11.61 -8.58 24.32
C GLU A 8 10.54 -9.17 23.41
N ALA A 9 10.44 -10.50 23.36
CA ALA A 9 9.40 -11.15 22.57
C ALA A 9 8.00 -10.79 23.02
N GLU A 10 7.73 -10.68 24.33
CA GLU A 10 6.45 -10.24 24.83
C GLU A 10 6.14 -8.80 24.46
N LEU A 11 7.11 -7.91 24.61
CA LEU A 11 6.97 -6.50 24.22
C LEU A 11 6.80 -6.40 22.71
N ASP A 12 7.57 -7.18 21.94
CA ASP A 12 7.48 -7.20 20.48
C ASP A 12 6.11 -7.70 20.01
N THR A 13 5.51 -8.66 20.72
CA THR A 13 4.18 -9.14 20.37
C THR A 13 3.13 -8.05 20.52
N ALA A 14 3.15 -7.32 21.63
CA ALA A 14 2.22 -6.19 21.84
C ALA A 14 2.48 -5.07 20.84
N TYR A 15 3.74 -4.76 20.56
CA TYR A 15 4.13 -3.75 19.59
C TYR A 15 3.70 -4.16 18.18
N THR A 16 3.95 -5.42 17.80
CA THR A 16 3.54 -5.98 16.52
C THR A 16 2.03 -5.92 16.33
N ALA A 17 1.26 -6.25 17.37
CA ALA A 17 -0.20 -6.19 17.30
C ALA A 17 -0.68 -4.75 17.03
N ARG A 18 -0.06 -3.75 17.64
CA ARG A 18 -0.40 -2.35 17.40
C ARG A 18 -0.03 -1.91 15.99
N ILE A 19 1.12 -2.34 15.49
CA ILE A 19 1.54 -2.05 14.11
C ILE A 19 0.58 -2.68 13.13
N VAL A 20 0.21 -3.95 13.32
CA VAL A 20 -0.73 -4.64 12.45
C VAL A 20 -2.08 -3.93 12.44
N ALA A 21 -2.58 -3.50 13.60
CA ALA A 21 -3.84 -2.76 13.69
C ALA A 21 -3.76 -1.43 12.95
N THR A 22 -2.64 -0.70 13.07
CA THR A 22 -2.41 0.56 12.37
C THR A 22 -2.34 0.35 10.87
N ILE A 23 -1.60 -0.67 10.42
CA ILE A 23 -1.48 -1.02 9.01
C ILE A 23 -2.85 -1.37 8.42
N SER A 24 -3.64 -2.17 9.13
CA SER A 24 -4.98 -2.55 8.68
C SER A 24 -5.89 -1.33 8.55
N ARG A 25 -5.85 -0.42 9.51
CA ARG A 25 -6.61 0.83 9.46
C ARG A 25 -6.19 1.69 8.28
N ASP A 26 -4.89 1.91 8.10
CA ASP A 26 -4.37 2.75 7.02
C ASP A 26 -4.65 2.12 5.65
N ARG A 27 -4.57 0.80 5.55
CA ARG A 27 -4.95 0.07 4.34
C ARG A 27 -6.41 0.32 3.99
N ASP A 28 -7.31 0.21 4.97
CA ASP A 28 -8.75 0.39 4.73
C ASP A 28 -9.08 1.84 4.38
N ILE A 29 -8.43 2.81 5.02
CA ILE A 29 -8.59 4.23 4.70
C ILE A 29 -8.13 4.51 3.27
N CYS A 30 -6.96 4.01 2.89
CA CYS A 30 -6.42 4.17 1.55
C CYS A 30 -7.35 3.53 0.51
N ARG A 31 -7.78 2.30 0.76
CA ARG A 31 -8.70 1.58 -0.14
C ARG A 31 -10.00 2.35 -0.32
N GLN A 32 -10.57 2.88 0.75
CA GLN A 32 -11.81 3.63 0.68
C GLN A 32 -11.64 4.93 -0.11
N ALA A 33 -10.54 5.64 0.11
CA ALA A 33 -10.25 6.87 -0.62
C ALA A 33 -10.10 6.60 -2.12
N LEU A 34 -9.45 5.51 -2.48
CA LEU A 34 -9.30 5.10 -3.89
C LEU A 34 -10.64 4.68 -4.48
N ALA A 35 -11.46 3.95 -3.74
CA ALA A 35 -12.80 3.56 -4.17
C ALA A 35 -13.69 4.79 -4.39
N ASP A 36 -13.60 5.78 -3.51
CA ASP A 36 -14.35 7.03 -3.66
C ASP A 36 -13.92 7.81 -4.91
N ALA A 37 -12.70 7.60 -5.39
CA ALA A 37 -12.19 8.19 -6.63
C ALA A 37 -12.43 7.29 -7.85
N ASP A 38 -13.25 6.24 -7.72
CA ASP A 38 -13.55 5.26 -8.78
C ASP A 38 -12.32 4.50 -9.27
N ILE A 39 -11.37 4.24 -8.39
CA ILE A 39 -10.18 3.45 -8.70
C ILE A 39 -10.37 2.05 -8.09
N PRO A 40 -10.47 1.00 -8.92
CA PRO A 40 -10.65 -0.37 -8.42
C PRO A 40 -9.43 -0.83 -7.61
N VAL A 41 -9.69 -1.48 -6.48
CA VAL A 41 -8.66 -2.02 -5.61
C VAL A 41 -9.06 -3.44 -5.22
N LEU A 42 -8.14 -4.39 -5.39
CA LEU A 42 -8.38 -5.77 -4.96
C LEU A 42 -8.31 -5.84 -3.44
N LYS A 43 -9.21 -6.62 -2.85
CA LYS A 43 -9.20 -6.83 -1.40
C LYS A 43 -7.90 -7.51 -0.98
N SER A 44 -7.32 -7.04 0.11
CA SER A 44 -6.12 -7.62 0.69
C SER A 44 -6.21 -7.58 2.21
N ARG A 45 -5.71 -8.64 2.86
CA ARG A 45 -5.57 -8.70 4.32
C ARG A 45 -4.12 -8.51 4.74
N THR A 46 -3.26 -8.26 3.78
CA THR A 46 -1.83 -8.09 4.00
C THR A 46 -1.46 -6.61 4.09
N ASN A 47 -0.19 -6.32 4.16
CA ASN A 47 0.33 -4.96 4.24
C ASN A 47 0.50 -4.30 2.87
N PHE A 48 -0.24 -4.76 1.86
CA PHE A 48 -0.21 -4.12 0.55
C PHE A 48 -1.59 -4.16 -0.12
N LEU A 49 -1.75 -3.28 -1.11
CA LEU A 49 -2.94 -3.19 -1.94
C LEU A 49 -2.57 -3.36 -3.40
N PHE A 50 -3.44 -4.01 -4.17
CA PHE A 50 -3.36 -4.03 -5.62
C PHE A 50 -4.33 -3.01 -6.17
N VAL A 51 -3.80 -1.95 -6.77
CA VAL A 51 -4.55 -0.82 -7.27
C VAL A 51 -4.57 -0.86 -8.79
N LYS A 52 -5.75 -0.82 -9.39
CA LYS A 52 -5.88 -0.76 -10.85
C LYS A 52 -5.54 0.65 -11.31
N ALA A 53 -4.33 0.83 -11.82
CA ALA A 53 -3.80 2.14 -12.17
C ALA A 53 -4.01 2.51 -13.63
N ALA A 54 -4.34 1.55 -14.49
CA ALA A 54 -4.54 1.79 -15.93
C ALA A 54 -5.49 0.76 -16.51
N GLU A 55 -6.01 1.04 -17.70
CA GLU A 55 -6.87 0.09 -18.40
C GLU A 55 -6.08 -1.09 -18.98
N SER A 56 -4.85 -0.86 -19.43
CA SER A 56 -4.04 -1.91 -20.04
C SER A 56 -2.73 -2.15 -19.30
N ASP A 57 -1.90 -1.13 -19.12
CA ASP A 57 -0.57 -1.26 -18.53
C ASP A 57 -0.28 -0.10 -17.58
N ALA A 58 0.05 -0.43 -16.35
CA ALA A 58 0.32 0.55 -15.30
C ALA A 58 1.79 1.00 -15.23
N ALA A 59 2.65 0.50 -16.12
CA ALA A 59 4.07 0.86 -16.11
C ALA A 59 4.30 2.38 -16.21
N PRO A 60 3.59 3.13 -17.06
CA PRO A 60 3.75 4.60 -17.09
C PRO A 60 3.39 5.26 -15.75
N ILE A 61 2.34 4.79 -15.09
CA ILE A 61 1.93 5.32 -13.79
C ILE A 61 2.98 4.99 -12.74
N GLN A 62 3.55 3.79 -12.77
CA GLN A 62 4.67 3.43 -11.90
C GLN A 62 5.83 4.42 -12.06
N GLN A 63 6.17 4.77 -13.30
CA GLN A 63 7.27 5.69 -13.56
C GLN A 63 6.97 7.09 -13.02
N PHE A 64 5.75 7.59 -13.19
CA PHE A 64 5.34 8.88 -12.64
C PHE A 64 5.44 8.89 -11.12
N LEU A 65 5.01 7.81 -10.46
CA LEU A 65 5.10 7.70 -9.00
C LEU A 65 6.56 7.62 -8.54
N ARG A 66 7.41 6.91 -9.27
CA ARG A 66 8.84 6.86 -8.98
C ARG A 66 9.47 8.24 -9.07
N ASP A 67 9.09 9.03 -10.07
CA ASP A 67 9.56 10.41 -10.23
C ASP A 67 9.10 11.29 -9.06
N ASP A 68 7.96 10.97 -8.46
CA ASP A 68 7.44 11.62 -7.25
C ASP A 68 8.09 11.09 -5.97
N GLY A 69 9.02 10.13 -6.07
CA GLY A 69 9.67 9.52 -4.91
C GLY A 69 8.89 8.37 -4.28
N ILE A 70 7.87 7.85 -4.96
CA ILE A 70 7.01 6.79 -4.46
C ILE A 70 7.35 5.48 -5.17
N LEU A 71 7.76 4.47 -4.40
CA LEU A 71 8.10 3.16 -4.94
C LEU A 71 6.92 2.22 -4.80
N VAL A 72 6.41 1.76 -5.95
CA VAL A 72 5.35 0.75 -6.05
C VAL A 72 5.84 -0.35 -6.98
N ARG A 73 5.24 -1.53 -6.88
CA ARG A 73 5.64 -2.65 -7.70
C ARG A 73 4.68 -2.85 -8.86
N HIS A 74 5.24 -3.06 -10.04
CA HIS A 74 4.51 -3.39 -11.25
C HIS A 74 4.84 -4.83 -11.67
N PHE A 75 3.85 -5.52 -12.23
CA PHE A 75 4.02 -6.88 -12.72
C PHE A 75 3.67 -6.92 -14.21
N SER A 76 4.52 -7.55 -15.00
CA SER A 76 4.34 -7.59 -16.46
C SER A 76 3.42 -8.72 -16.93
N THR A 77 2.88 -9.53 -16.00
CA THR A 77 1.95 -10.61 -16.38
C THR A 77 0.62 -10.03 -16.89
N PRO A 78 -0.05 -10.70 -17.86
CA PRO A 78 -1.30 -10.15 -18.40
C PRO A 78 -2.38 -9.86 -17.36
N LEU A 79 -2.47 -10.65 -16.29
CA LEU A 79 -3.47 -10.46 -15.23
C LEU A 79 -3.20 -9.23 -14.39
N LEU A 80 -1.94 -8.87 -14.16
CA LEU A 80 -1.56 -7.85 -13.20
C LEU A 80 -0.92 -6.61 -13.80
N ARG A 81 -0.73 -6.56 -15.12
CA ARG A 81 -0.02 -5.43 -15.74
C ARG A 81 -0.75 -4.10 -15.62
N SER A 82 -2.07 -4.12 -15.40
CA SER A 82 -2.85 -2.90 -15.16
C SER A 82 -2.88 -2.49 -13.69
N TYR A 83 -2.26 -3.28 -12.81
CA TYR A 83 -2.27 -3.06 -11.37
C TYR A 83 -0.90 -2.66 -10.86
N LEU A 84 -0.89 -1.90 -9.77
CA LEU A 84 0.31 -1.60 -9.00
C LEU A 84 0.13 -2.13 -7.57
N ARG A 85 1.19 -2.72 -7.02
CA ARG A 85 1.19 -3.16 -5.64
C ARG A 85 1.76 -2.06 -4.76
N VAL A 86 0.92 -1.55 -3.88
CA VAL A 86 1.28 -0.48 -2.94
C VAL A 86 1.46 -1.10 -1.56
N THR A 87 2.66 -0.97 -1.00
CA THR A 87 2.94 -1.45 0.35
C THR A 87 2.50 -0.39 1.36
N ILE A 88 1.80 -0.82 2.41
CA ILE A 88 1.34 0.06 3.47
C ILE A 88 2.55 0.48 4.32
N GLY A 89 2.84 1.76 4.33
CA GLY A 89 3.90 2.35 5.15
C GLY A 89 3.32 3.07 6.38
N THR A 90 3.93 4.18 6.76
CA THR A 90 3.42 4.99 7.86
C THR A 90 2.10 5.67 7.45
N THR A 91 1.33 6.11 8.44
CA THR A 91 0.07 6.83 8.19
C THR A 91 0.31 8.05 7.29
N GLU A 92 1.37 8.81 7.57
CA GLU A 92 1.72 9.99 6.78
C GLU A 92 2.11 9.62 5.36
N ASP A 93 2.93 8.58 5.19
CA ASP A 93 3.33 8.10 3.87
C ASP A 93 2.10 7.65 3.07
N MET A 94 1.16 6.96 3.70
CA MET A 94 -0.04 6.48 3.03
C MET A 94 -0.95 7.62 2.58
N ARG A 95 -1.00 8.70 3.34
CA ARG A 95 -1.75 9.89 2.95
C ARG A 95 -1.17 10.48 1.66
N ILE A 96 0.15 10.60 1.60
CA ILE A 96 0.86 11.13 0.43
C ILE A 96 0.70 10.20 -0.77
N VAL A 97 0.91 8.90 -0.56
CA VAL A 97 0.80 7.90 -1.63
C VAL A 97 -0.61 7.88 -2.21
N THR A 98 -1.63 7.90 -1.36
CA THR A 98 -3.02 7.90 -1.80
C THR A 98 -3.33 9.13 -2.66
N GLU A 99 -2.91 10.31 -2.21
CA GLU A 99 -3.09 11.55 -2.97
C GLU A 99 -2.41 11.48 -4.34
N ARG A 100 -1.15 11.00 -4.37
CA ARG A 100 -0.40 10.91 -5.62
C ARG A 100 -0.98 9.87 -6.57
N LEU A 101 -1.45 8.74 -6.06
CA LEU A 101 -2.12 7.73 -6.87
C LEU A 101 -3.36 8.32 -7.55
N ILE A 102 -4.20 9.00 -6.79
CA ILE A 102 -5.42 9.61 -7.34
C ILE A 102 -5.04 10.65 -8.40
N ARG A 103 -4.06 11.49 -8.11
CA ARG A 103 -3.62 12.53 -9.04
C ARG A 103 -3.08 11.93 -10.34
N ARG A 104 -2.25 10.89 -10.26
CA ARG A 104 -1.62 10.31 -11.46
C ARG A 104 -2.57 9.43 -12.25
N ILE A 105 -3.53 8.80 -11.59
CA ILE A 105 -4.50 7.94 -12.26
C ILE A 105 -5.66 8.73 -12.84
N LYS A 106 -6.19 9.70 -12.09
CA LYS A 106 -7.39 10.46 -12.48
C LYS A 106 -7.08 11.87 -12.99
N GLY A 107 -5.96 12.39 -12.61
CA GLY A 107 -5.54 13.73 -13.01
C GLY A 107 -4.86 13.78 -14.34
#